data_104a62b5b72c95bb13aa7a532d312d25
#
_entry.id   104a62b5b72c95bb13aa7a532d312d25
#
_cell.length_a   1.000
_cell.length_b   1.000
_cell.length_c   1.000
_cell.angle_alpha   90.00
_cell.angle_beta   90.00
_cell.angle_gamma   90.00
#
_symmetry.space_group_name_H-M   'P 1'
#
loop_
_entity.id
_entity.type
_entity.pdbx_description
1 polymer ?
#
loop_
_entity_poly.entity_id
_entity_poly.type
_entity_poly.pdbx_seq_one_letter_code
_entity_poly.pdbx_strand_id
1 'polypeptide(L)'
;MNRERRLSWINGLLMPLLNVLTAFLATAVVFLLIGVDPIEATKILIYGALGYDEGLGYTLYYATNFVFTGLAVAVAFHAGLFNIGGEGQAYVGGLGTALVALYLNPALSAWIVIPLAISGGLLFGALWAIIPAYLQAYRGSHIVITTIMFNFLASALMVYVLVNVLREVGEMSPESGDFIKASWLPFVHDIFASFGYKIAKSPLNLSILVALFFSGLVWFFLWHTRWGFAIRAVGKSNDAAIYGGINPKKIIIVTMCISGALAGLVGINELMGVQHRLFLNFNYGYGFGGIAVALMGRNHPVGILIAAFLFGILYQGGAELDFELQNVSRDIVVVMQGLVILFCGGLEYLYRPVLIRFLAPIEVTE
;
A
#
# COMPACT_ATOMS: atom_id res chain seq x y z
N MET A 1 24.75 24.33 -12.99
CA MET A 1 24.19 22.99 -12.63
C MET A 1 23.95 22.23 -13.92
N ASN A 2 24.63 21.09 -14.12
CA ASN A 2 24.52 20.33 -15.38
C ASN A 2 23.07 19.94 -15.66
N ARG A 3 22.70 19.86 -16.94
CA ARG A 3 21.33 19.52 -17.40
C ARG A 3 20.78 18.24 -16.74
N GLU A 4 21.62 17.19 -16.60
CA GLU A 4 21.22 15.95 -15.94
C GLU A 4 20.82 16.15 -14.47
N ARG A 5 21.53 17.03 -13.75
CA ARG A 5 21.21 17.37 -12.37
C ARG A 5 19.90 18.17 -12.27
N ARG A 6 19.64 19.05 -13.25
CA ARG A 6 18.35 19.77 -13.34
C ARG A 6 17.20 18.81 -13.63
N LEU A 7 17.39 17.87 -14.56
CA LEU A 7 16.40 16.83 -14.85
C LEU A 7 16.12 15.92 -13.64
N SER A 8 17.13 15.57 -12.88
CA SER A 8 16.99 14.79 -11.64
C SER A 8 16.16 15.56 -10.59
N TRP A 9 16.40 16.86 -10.43
CA TRP A 9 15.62 17.72 -9.52
C TRP A 9 14.17 17.92 -9.98
N ILE A 10 13.96 18.17 -11.26
CA ILE A 10 12.63 18.29 -11.86
C ILE A 10 11.85 17.01 -11.60
N ASN A 11 12.44 15.87 -11.95
CA ASN A 11 11.76 14.60 -11.84
C ASN A 11 11.63 14.10 -10.39
N GLY A 12 12.62 14.34 -9.53
CA GLY A 12 12.68 13.78 -8.16
C GLY A 12 11.89 14.56 -7.12
N LEU A 13 11.81 15.88 -7.25
CA LEU A 13 11.20 16.74 -6.23
C LEU A 13 10.09 17.62 -6.79
N LEU A 14 10.35 18.36 -7.88
CA LEU A 14 9.43 19.37 -8.36
C LEU A 14 8.12 18.78 -8.91
N MET A 15 8.20 17.68 -9.65
CA MET A 15 7.04 16.99 -10.20
C MET A 15 6.09 16.44 -9.12
N PRO A 16 6.56 15.65 -8.14
CA PRO A 16 5.69 15.20 -7.05
C PRO A 16 5.04 16.35 -6.29
N LEU A 17 5.79 17.44 -6.00
CA LEU A 17 5.24 18.61 -5.32
C LEU A 17 4.14 19.30 -6.14
N LEU A 18 4.34 19.49 -7.44
CA LEU A 18 3.34 20.10 -8.31
C LEU A 18 2.08 19.24 -8.42
N ASN A 19 2.23 17.92 -8.53
CA ASN A 19 1.10 17.00 -8.57
C ASN A 19 0.27 17.08 -7.29
N VAL A 20 0.92 17.05 -6.13
CA VAL A 20 0.25 17.20 -4.82
C VAL A 20 -0.41 18.57 -4.70
N LEU A 21 0.28 19.65 -5.05
CA LEU A 21 -0.28 21.00 -5.02
C LEU A 21 -1.53 21.11 -5.91
N THR A 22 -1.49 20.56 -7.13
CA THR A 22 -2.64 20.60 -8.03
C THR A 22 -3.80 19.77 -7.51
N ALA A 23 -3.51 18.62 -6.88
CA ALA A 23 -4.53 17.81 -6.21
C ALA A 23 -5.20 18.58 -5.07
N PHE A 24 -4.42 19.28 -4.24
CA PHE A 24 -4.96 20.15 -3.18
C PHE A 24 -5.79 21.30 -3.74
N LEU A 25 -5.35 21.94 -4.83
CA LEU A 25 -6.12 23.02 -5.48
C LEU A 25 -7.46 22.47 -6.03
N ALA A 26 -7.45 21.30 -6.66
CA ALA A 26 -8.68 20.68 -7.14
C ALA A 26 -9.61 20.30 -5.98
N THR A 27 -9.07 19.78 -4.89
CA THR A 27 -9.82 19.51 -3.65
C THR A 27 -10.38 20.81 -3.03
N ALA A 28 -9.64 21.91 -3.06
CA ALA A 28 -10.12 23.21 -2.61
C ALA A 28 -11.34 23.69 -3.39
N VAL A 29 -11.36 23.42 -4.73
CA VAL A 29 -12.56 23.72 -5.54
C VAL A 29 -13.75 22.86 -5.10
N VAL A 30 -13.53 21.57 -4.78
CA VAL A 30 -14.61 20.71 -4.25
C VAL A 30 -15.13 21.25 -2.92
N PHE A 31 -14.26 21.65 -2.00
CA PHE A 31 -14.67 22.25 -0.73
C PHE A 31 -15.50 23.54 -0.91
N LEU A 32 -15.10 24.42 -1.82
CA LEU A 32 -15.87 25.62 -2.15
C LEU A 32 -17.27 25.28 -2.69
N LEU A 33 -17.39 24.25 -3.54
CA LEU A 33 -18.68 23.83 -4.11
C LEU A 33 -19.65 23.28 -3.06
N ILE A 34 -19.15 22.71 -1.96
CA ILE A 34 -19.96 22.22 -0.83
C ILE A 34 -20.13 23.24 0.29
N GLY A 35 -19.61 24.46 0.09
CA GLY A 35 -19.75 25.56 1.06
C GLY A 35 -18.80 25.49 2.26
N VAL A 36 -17.67 24.77 2.12
CA VAL A 36 -16.63 24.66 3.15
C VAL A 36 -15.45 25.54 2.79
N ASP A 37 -14.88 26.26 3.77
CA ASP A 37 -13.64 27.04 3.56
C ASP A 37 -12.46 26.08 3.37
N PRO A 38 -11.79 26.11 2.19
CA PRO A 38 -10.65 25.24 1.91
C PRO A 38 -9.46 25.45 2.85
N ILE A 39 -9.29 26.66 3.38
CA ILE A 39 -8.18 26.98 4.29
C ILE A 39 -8.44 26.34 5.65
N GLU A 40 -9.67 26.43 6.15
CA GLU A 40 -10.10 25.80 7.39
C GLU A 40 -10.01 24.27 7.26
N ALA A 41 -10.56 23.69 6.19
CA ALA A 41 -10.46 22.26 5.93
C ALA A 41 -9.01 21.77 5.87
N THR A 42 -8.12 22.52 5.20
CA THR A 42 -6.69 22.14 5.13
C THR A 42 -6.01 22.23 6.51
N LYS A 43 -6.35 23.20 7.33
CA LYS A 43 -5.82 23.31 8.71
C LYS A 43 -6.27 22.11 9.56
N ILE A 44 -7.55 21.76 9.53
CA ILE A 44 -8.10 20.60 10.23
C ILE A 44 -7.40 19.33 9.77
N LEU A 45 -7.27 19.12 8.46
CA LEU A 45 -6.61 17.95 7.89
C LEU A 45 -5.16 17.82 8.39
N ILE A 46 -4.36 18.90 8.31
CA ILE A 46 -2.95 18.85 8.71
C ILE A 46 -2.82 18.72 10.23
N TYR A 47 -3.62 19.47 10.99
CA TYR A 47 -3.60 19.41 12.44
C TYR A 47 -4.07 18.05 12.95
N GLY A 48 -5.15 17.49 12.39
CA GLY A 48 -5.68 16.18 12.74
C GLY A 48 -4.72 15.03 12.45
N ALA A 49 -3.89 15.17 11.41
CA ALA A 49 -2.91 14.17 11.07
C ALA A 49 -1.57 14.29 11.83
N LEU A 50 -1.11 15.51 12.12
CA LEU A 50 0.26 15.78 12.60
C LEU A 50 0.31 16.64 13.86
N GLY A 51 -0.78 17.29 14.26
CA GLY A 51 -0.79 18.30 15.31
C GLY A 51 -0.71 17.74 16.75
N TYR A 52 -0.93 16.43 16.93
CA TYR A 52 -0.91 15.77 18.23
C TYR A 52 -0.48 14.31 18.11
N ASP A 53 -0.02 13.71 19.21
CA ASP A 53 0.61 12.38 19.23
C ASP A 53 -0.31 11.28 18.72
N GLU A 54 -1.60 11.31 19.05
CA GLU A 54 -2.59 10.34 18.60
C GLU A 54 -2.78 10.39 17.08
N GLY A 55 -2.96 11.61 16.51
CA GLY A 55 -3.09 11.83 15.07
C GLY A 55 -1.87 11.35 14.28
N LEU A 56 -0.67 11.62 14.80
CA LEU A 56 0.56 11.10 14.21
C LEU A 56 0.63 9.56 14.27
N GLY A 57 0.16 8.97 15.38
CA GLY A 57 0.09 7.52 15.53
C GLY A 57 -0.86 6.86 14.51
N TYR A 58 -2.04 7.42 14.30
CA TYR A 58 -2.98 6.98 13.25
C TYR A 58 -2.39 7.18 11.84
N THR A 59 -1.76 8.33 11.59
CA THR A 59 -1.09 8.61 10.31
C THR A 59 -0.05 7.54 9.96
N LEU A 60 0.80 7.17 10.91
CA LEU A 60 1.81 6.12 10.72
C LEU A 60 1.19 4.71 10.58
N TYR A 61 0.11 4.45 11.29
CA TYR A 61 -0.65 3.21 11.15
C TYR A 61 -1.22 3.05 9.73
N TYR A 62 -1.89 4.06 9.18
CA TYR A 62 -2.39 4.04 7.80
C TYR A 62 -1.24 3.95 6.80
N ALA A 63 -0.18 4.73 7.01
CA ALA A 63 1.02 4.71 6.17
C ALA A 63 1.63 3.30 6.08
N THR A 64 1.61 2.53 7.16
CA THR A 64 2.16 1.16 7.18
C THR A 64 1.46 0.24 6.17
N ASN A 65 0.12 0.31 6.07
CA ASN A 65 -0.64 -0.45 5.06
C ASN A 65 -0.26 -0.03 3.63
N PHE A 66 -0.12 1.28 3.41
CA PHE A 66 0.28 1.82 2.12
C PHE A 66 1.72 1.48 1.73
N VAL A 67 2.62 1.30 2.69
CA VAL A 67 3.97 0.81 2.41
C VAL A 67 3.89 -0.62 1.86
N PHE A 68 3.16 -1.53 2.49
CA PHE A 68 3.04 -2.90 2.02
C PHE A 68 2.44 -2.99 0.62
N THR A 69 1.31 -2.31 0.39
CA THR A 69 0.61 -2.33 -0.90
C THR A 69 1.38 -1.56 -1.98
N GLY A 70 2.02 -0.44 -1.64
CA GLY A 70 2.88 0.32 -2.53
C GLY A 70 4.11 -0.47 -3.00
N LEU A 71 4.78 -1.19 -2.08
CA LEU A 71 5.88 -2.09 -2.43
C LEU A 71 5.42 -3.24 -3.32
N ALA A 72 4.24 -3.82 -3.04
CA ALA A 72 3.64 -4.87 -3.85
C ALA A 72 3.46 -4.43 -5.31
N VAL A 73 2.85 -3.27 -5.51
CA VAL A 73 2.62 -2.69 -6.85
C VAL A 73 3.94 -2.32 -7.52
N ALA A 74 4.88 -1.72 -6.79
CA ALA A 74 6.17 -1.31 -7.35
C ALA A 74 6.99 -2.49 -7.88
N VAL A 75 7.01 -3.62 -7.16
CA VAL A 75 7.70 -4.83 -7.63
C VAL A 75 7.11 -5.30 -8.96
N ALA A 76 5.77 -5.32 -9.10
CA ALA A 76 5.10 -5.68 -10.34
C ALA A 76 5.42 -4.71 -11.48
N PHE A 77 5.44 -3.40 -11.22
CA PHE A 77 5.78 -2.37 -12.20
C PHE A 77 7.19 -2.52 -12.75
N HIS A 78 8.15 -2.94 -11.95
CA HIS A 78 9.51 -3.20 -12.43
C HIS A 78 9.61 -4.33 -13.46
N ALA A 79 8.62 -5.23 -13.50
CA ALA A 79 8.50 -6.24 -14.55
C ALA A 79 7.59 -5.81 -15.72
N GLY A 80 7.13 -4.55 -15.74
CA GLY A 80 6.16 -4.07 -16.73
C GLY A 80 4.74 -4.61 -16.52
N LEU A 81 4.43 -5.11 -15.30
CA LEU A 81 3.13 -5.67 -14.95
C LEU A 81 2.34 -4.68 -14.10
N PHE A 82 1.11 -4.40 -14.51
CA PHE A 82 0.21 -3.55 -13.74
C PHE A 82 -0.70 -4.43 -12.87
N ASN A 83 -0.23 -4.74 -11.65
CA ASN A 83 -0.98 -5.55 -10.69
C ASN A 83 -2.03 -4.71 -9.96
N ILE A 84 -3.30 -4.80 -10.39
CA ILE A 84 -4.45 -4.19 -9.69
C ILE A 84 -5.04 -5.15 -8.64
N GLY A 85 -4.53 -6.38 -8.58
CA GLY A 85 -4.99 -7.42 -7.66
C GLY A 85 -4.52 -7.28 -6.21
N GLY A 86 -3.80 -6.21 -5.88
CA GLY A 86 -3.29 -5.97 -4.53
C GLY A 86 -4.36 -6.01 -3.45
N GLU A 87 -5.59 -5.59 -3.77
CA GLU A 87 -6.73 -5.63 -2.87
C GLU A 87 -7.13 -7.06 -2.49
N GLY A 88 -7.35 -7.93 -3.50
CA GLY A 88 -7.68 -9.34 -3.26
C GLY A 88 -6.52 -10.13 -2.66
N GLN A 89 -5.29 -9.79 -3.03
CA GLN A 89 -4.08 -10.40 -2.48
C GLN A 89 -3.89 -10.05 -1.01
N ALA A 90 -4.16 -8.80 -0.60
CA ALA A 90 -4.17 -8.37 0.79
C ALA A 90 -5.27 -9.10 1.58
N TYR A 91 -6.45 -9.24 0.97
CA TYR A 91 -7.59 -9.89 1.60
C TYR A 91 -7.33 -11.38 1.86
N VAL A 92 -6.86 -12.11 0.84
CA VAL A 92 -6.52 -13.53 1.00
C VAL A 92 -5.26 -13.72 1.85
N GLY A 93 -4.29 -12.80 1.77
CA GLY A 93 -3.13 -12.80 2.66
C GLY A 93 -3.52 -12.65 4.13
N GLY A 94 -4.45 -11.74 4.43
CA GLY A 94 -5.00 -11.61 5.79
C GLY A 94 -5.73 -12.88 6.27
N LEU A 95 -6.42 -13.60 5.38
CA LEU A 95 -6.96 -14.92 5.71
C LEU A 95 -5.83 -15.88 6.12
N GLY A 96 -4.71 -15.90 5.38
CA GLY A 96 -3.56 -16.74 5.74
C GLY A 96 -2.97 -16.39 7.11
N THR A 97 -2.84 -15.09 7.41
CA THR A 97 -2.44 -14.60 8.73
C THR A 97 -3.43 -15.05 9.81
N ALA A 98 -4.73 -14.90 9.57
CA ALA A 98 -5.80 -15.25 10.51
C ALA A 98 -5.84 -16.76 10.81
N LEU A 99 -5.71 -17.61 9.79
CA LEU A 99 -5.70 -19.07 9.99
C LEU A 99 -4.56 -19.50 10.89
N VAL A 100 -3.37 -18.91 10.73
CA VAL A 100 -2.25 -19.19 11.66
C VAL A 100 -2.55 -18.69 13.05
N ALA A 101 -3.08 -17.47 13.19
CA ALA A 101 -3.39 -16.86 14.48
C ALA A 101 -4.55 -17.53 15.23
N LEU A 102 -5.47 -18.20 14.53
CA LEU A 102 -6.61 -18.91 15.12
C LEU A 102 -6.26 -20.34 15.56
N TYR A 103 -5.49 -21.07 14.73
CA TYR A 103 -5.35 -22.52 14.88
C TYR A 103 -4.01 -22.99 15.47
N LEU A 104 -3.04 -22.08 15.68
CA LEU A 104 -1.83 -22.47 16.40
C LEU A 104 -2.11 -22.73 17.87
N ASN A 105 -1.25 -23.57 18.47
CA ASN A 105 -1.34 -23.86 19.89
C ASN A 105 -1.11 -22.60 20.74
N PRO A 106 -2.06 -22.21 21.64
CA PRO A 106 -1.94 -21.02 22.49
C PRO A 106 -0.73 -21.04 23.45
N ALA A 107 -0.16 -22.21 23.71
CA ALA A 107 1.03 -22.36 24.56
C ALA A 107 2.34 -21.94 23.83
N LEU A 108 2.30 -21.71 22.50
CA LEU A 108 3.47 -21.27 21.77
C LEU A 108 3.83 -19.82 22.08
N SER A 109 5.12 -19.55 22.12
CA SER A 109 5.64 -18.19 22.32
C SER A 109 5.33 -17.28 21.14
N ALA A 110 5.09 -15.99 21.40
CA ALA A 110 4.92 -14.95 20.39
C ALA A 110 6.07 -14.91 19.38
N TRP A 111 7.29 -15.21 19.80
CA TRP A 111 8.46 -15.31 18.92
C TRP A 111 8.35 -16.39 17.82
N ILE A 112 7.48 -17.36 17.99
CA ILE A 112 7.20 -18.42 16.99
C ILE A 112 5.93 -18.07 16.22
N VAL A 113 4.87 -17.67 16.93
CA VAL A 113 3.55 -17.42 16.35
C VAL A 113 3.58 -16.24 15.36
N ILE A 114 4.22 -15.13 15.75
CA ILE A 114 4.27 -13.92 14.89
C ILE A 114 4.97 -14.19 13.55
N PRO A 115 6.18 -14.76 13.50
CA PRO A 115 6.82 -15.10 12.21
C PRO A 115 6.01 -16.10 11.36
N LEU A 116 5.34 -17.05 12.00
CA LEU A 116 4.48 -18.00 11.28
C LEU A 116 3.25 -17.32 10.68
N ALA A 117 2.61 -16.41 11.44
CA ALA A 117 1.47 -15.65 10.96
C ALA A 117 1.87 -14.69 9.80
N ILE A 118 3.02 -14.02 9.92
CA ILE A 118 3.63 -13.24 8.82
C ILE A 118 3.84 -14.12 7.59
N SER A 119 4.41 -15.32 7.78
CA SER A 119 4.63 -16.30 6.70
C SER A 119 3.32 -16.77 6.07
N GLY A 120 2.26 -16.94 6.88
CA GLY A 120 0.91 -17.23 6.41
C GLY A 120 0.37 -16.15 5.48
N GLY A 121 0.49 -14.88 5.87
CA GLY A 121 0.09 -13.73 5.04
C GLY A 121 0.86 -13.66 3.71
N LEU A 122 2.18 -13.79 3.78
CA LEU A 122 3.05 -13.83 2.59
C LEU A 122 2.67 -14.98 1.65
N LEU A 123 2.48 -16.18 2.19
CA LEU A 123 2.19 -17.38 1.40
C LEU A 123 0.83 -17.29 0.71
N PHE A 124 -0.23 -16.94 1.44
CA PHE A 124 -1.59 -16.87 0.90
C PHE A 124 -1.72 -15.74 -0.13
N GLY A 125 -1.13 -14.57 0.12
CA GLY A 125 -1.06 -13.48 -0.86
C GLY A 125 -0.32 -13.88 -2.13
N ALA A 126 0.82 -14.58 -2.00
CA ALA A 126 1.58 -15.12 -3.14
C ALA A 126 0.78 -16.16 -3.92
N LEU A 127 0.16 -17.13 -3.25
CA LEU A 127 -0.64 -18.18 -3.88
C LEU A 127 -1.83 -17.60 -4.66
N TRP A 128 -2.49 -16.57 -4.11
CA TRP A 128 -3.57 -15.89 -4.81
C TRP A 128 -3.10 -15.21 -6.10
N ALA A 129 -1.90 -14.65 -6.09
CA ALA A 129 -1.30 -13.99 -7.25
C ALA A 129 -0.79 -14.96 -8.34
N ILE A 130 -0.53 -16.23 -8.00
CA ILE A 130 -0.04 -17.23 -8.97
C ILE A 130 -1.03 -17.43 -10.12
N ILE A 131 -2.33 -17.48 -9.85
CA ILE A 131 -3.34 -17.81 -10.87
C ILE A 131 -3.38 -16.73 -11.97
N PRO A 132 -3.58 -15.44 -11.67
CA PRO A 132 -3.50 -14.39 -12.70
C PRO A 132 -2.12 -14.32 -13.37
N ALA A 133 -1.03 -14.56 -12.63
CA ALA A 133 0.31 -14.60 -13.19
C ALA A 133 0.49 -15.73 -14.21
N TYR A 134 -0.02 -16.93 -13.91
CA TYR A 134 0.00 -18.06 -14.82
C TYR A 134 -0.82 -17.80 -16.10
N LEU A 135 -2.02 -17.21 -15.94
CA LEU A 135 -2.87 -16.84 -17.05
C LEU A 135 -2.19 -15.83 -17.98
N GLN A 136 -1.51 -14.83 -17.42
CA GLN A 136 -0.70 -13.87 -18.17
C GLN A 136 0.47 -14.57 -18.89
N ALA A 137 1.27 -15.37 -18.17
CA ALA A 137 2.52 -15.91 -18.67
C ALA A 137 2.34 -17.02 -19.73
N TYR A 138 1.29 -17.85 -19.60
CA TYR A 138 1.10 -19.04 -20.43
C TYR A 138 -0.14 -19.00 -21.31
N ARG A 139 -1.16 -18.20 -20.99
CA ARG A 139 -2.41 -18.12 -21.75
C ARG A 139 -2.59 -16.79 -22.47
N GLY A 140 -1.68 -15.81 -22.26
CA GLY A 140 -1.74 -14.50 -22.92
C GLY A 140 -2.91 -13.61 -22.43
N SER A 141 -3.53 -13.92 -21.28
CA SER A 141 -4.57 -13.06 -20.70
C SER A 141 -3.99 -11.74 -20.22
N HIS A 142 -4.79 -10.68 -20.26
CA HIS A 142 -4.34 -9.36 -19.79
C HIS A 142 -4.34 -9.31 -18.26
N ILE A 143 -3.16 -9.05 -17.67
CA ILE A 143 -2.94 -9.12 -16.22
C ILE A 143 -3.91 -8.20 -15.44
N VAL A 144 -4.18 -7.00 -15.93
CA VAL A 144 -5.09 -6.04 -15.31
C VAL A 144 -6.50 -6.62 -15.16
N ILE A 145 -7.04 -7.21 -16.24
CA ILE A 145 -8.39 -7.77 -16.22
C ILE A 145 -8.48 -8.96 -15.26
N THR A 146 -7.51 -9.87 -15.36
CA THR A 146 -7.50 -11.06 -14.49
C THR A 146 -7.32 -10.69 -13.02
N THR A 147 -6.46 -9.74 -12.69
CA THR A 147 -6.26 -9.34 -11.29
C THR A 147 -7.46 -8.59 -10.71
N ILE A 148 -8.16 -7.77 -11.49
CA ILE A 148 -9.43 -7.15 -11.06
C ILE A 148 -10.49 -8.22 -10.78
N MET A 149 -10.65 -9.21 -11.68
CA MET A 149 -11.60 -10.31 -11.45
C MET A 149 -11.27 -11.09 -10.19
N PHE A 150 -9.98 -11.30 -9.90
CA PHE A 150 -9.53 -11.99 -8.70
C PHE A 150 -9.76 -11.18 -7.41
N ASN A 151 -9.91 -9.85 -7.46
CA ASN A 151 -10.37 -9.08 -6.30
C ASN A 151 -11.82 -9.43 -5.93
N PHE A 152 -12.72 -9.52 -6.92
CA PHE A 152 -14.12 -9.93 -6.68
C PHE A 152 -14.21 -11.38 -6.18
N LEU A 153 -13.41 -12.29 -6.74
CA LEU A 153 -13.34 -13.66 -6.26
C LEU A 153 -12.81 -13.74 -4.82
N ALA A 154 -11.81 -12.93 -4.45
CA ALA A 154 -11.30 -12.87 -3.09
C ALA A 154 -12.40 -12.40 -2.11
N SER A 155 -13.16 -11.37 -2.48
CA SER A 155 -14.29 -10.88 -1.66
C SER A 155 -15.36 -11.95 -1.48
N ALA A 156 -15.77 -12.64 -2.55
CA ALA A 156 -16.73 -13.72 -2.48
C ALA A 156 -16.24 -14.90 -1.63
N LEU A 157 -14.96 -15.29 -1.80
CA LEU A 157 -14.31 -16.32 -0.99
C LEU A 157 -14.31 -15.95 0.49
N MET A 158 -13.97 -14.71 0.82
CA MET A 158 -13.90 -14.25 2.21
C MET A 158 -15.28 -14.28 2.87
N VAL A 159 -16.33 -13.81 2.18
CA VAL A 159 -17.71 -13.90 2.68
C VAL A 159 -18.08 -15.35 2.96
N TYR A 160 -17.79 -16.26 2.04
CA TYR A 160 -18.08 -17.68 2.22
C TYR A 160 -17.36 -18.28 3.42
N VAL A 161 -16.04 -18.02 3.52
CA VAL A 161 -15.20 -18.57 4.59
C VAL A 161 -15.60 -18.01 5.96
N LEU A 162 -15.84 -16.70 6.07
CA LEU A 162 -16.26 -16.09 7.33
C LEU A 162 -17.64 -16.59 7.76
N VAL A 163 -18.62 -16.63 6.87
CA VAL A 163 -20.00 -16.99 7.24
C VAL A 163 -20.16 -18.48 7.53
N ASN A 164 -19.48 -19.35 6.77
CA ASN A 164 -19.76 -20.79 6.81
C ASN A 164 -18.67 -21.61 7.53
N VAL A 165 -17.47 -21.05 7.72
CA VAL A 165 -16.32 -21.83 8.23
C VAL A 165 -15.75 -21.25 9.52
N LEU A 166 -15.55 -19.92 9.59
CA LEU A 166 -14.80 -19.28 10.68
C LEU A 166 -15.69 -18.58 11.71
N ARG A 167 -16.94 -18.31 11.39
CA ARG A 167 -17.88 -17.66 12.31
C ARG A 167 -18.14 -18.56 13.53
N GLU A 168 -18.06 -18.00 14.72
CA GLU A 168 -18.43 -18.70 15.95
C GLU A 168 -19.94 -18.98 16.02
N VAL A 169 -20.29 -20.10 16.63
CA VAL A 169 -21.69 -20.50 16.79
C VAL A 169 -22.39 -19.54 17.76
N GLY A 170 -23.45 -18.89 17.27
CA GLY A 170 -24.22 -17.90 18.04
C GLY A 170 -23.88 -16.45 17.74
N GLU A 171 -22.79 -16.17 17.05
CA GLU A 171 -22.45 -14.83 16.61
C GLU A 171 -23.26 -14.41 15.36
N MET A 172 -23.77 -13.16 15.35
CA MET A 172 -24.48 -12.60 14.21
C MET A 172 -23.55 -11.97 13.18
N SER A 173 -22.44 -11.39 13.64
CA SER A 173 -21.45 -10.76 12.77
C SER A 173 -20.67 -11.79 11.96
N PRO A 174 -20.33 -11.51 10.68
CA PRO A 174 -19.45 -12.36 9.88
C PRO A 174 -17.98 -12.11 10.26
N GLU A 175 -17.62 -12.53 11.46
CA GLU A 175 -16.29 -12.38 12.07
C GLU A 175 -15.80 -13.75 12.56
N SER A 176 -14.48 -13.90 12.64
CA SER A 176 -13.89 -15.08 13.30
C SER A 176 -13.86 -14.89 14.81
N GLY A 177 -13.57 -15.95 15.54
CA GLY A 177 -13.17 -15.86 16.94
C GLY A 177 -11.89 -15.04 17.14
N ASP A 178 -11.61 -14.68 18.37
CA ASP A 178 -10.42 -13.91 18.72
C ASP A 178 -9.14 -14.73 18.48
N PHE A 179 -8.11 -14.05 17.98
CA PHE A 179 -6.80 -14.63 17.81
C PHE A 179 -6.13 -14.95 19.16
N ILE A 180 -5.28 -15.97 19.16
CA ILE A 180 -4.47 -16.28 20.34
C ILE A 180 -3.62 -15.07 20.72
N LYS A 181 -3.52 -14.75 22.01
CA LYS A 181 -2.77 -13.58 22.51
C LYS A 181 -1.31 -13.56 22.07
N ALA A 182 -0.70 -14.72 21.82
CA ALA A 182 0.67 -14.83 21.32
C ALA A 182 0.85 -14.28 19.89
N SER A 183 -0.25 -14.09 19.10
CA SER A 183 -0.21 -13.49 17.77
C SER A 183 -0.41 -11.97 17.78
N TRP A 184 -0.76 -11.37 18.91
CA TRP A 184 -1.00 -9.94 18.98
C TRP A 184 0.31 -9.18 18.86
N LEU A 185 0.35 -8.20 17.97
CA LEU A 185 1.47 -7.29 17.87
C LEU A 185 1.33 -6.22 18.96
N PRO A 186 2.39 -5.96 19.74
CA PRO A 186 2.33 -4.91 20.75
C PRO A 186 2.17 -3.53 20.10
N PHE A 187 1.36 -2.70 20.72
CA PHE A 187 1.23 -1.30 20.36
C PHE A 187 2.50 -0.53 20.71
N VAL A 188 2.81 0.48 19.91
CA VAL A 188 3.98 1.32 20.16
C VAL A 188 3.83 2.09 21.47
N HIS A 189 2.62 2.56 21.83
CA HIS A 189 2.38 3.26 23.08
C HIS A 189 2.62 2.36 24.32
N ASP A 190 2.34 1.06 24.26
CA ASP A 190 2.61 0.12 25.35
C ASP A 190 4.11 -0.14 25.52
N ILE A 191 4.84 -0.18 24.39
CA ILE A 191 6.30 -0.33 24.43
C ILE A 191 6.92 0.90 25.07
N PHE A 192 6.54 2.12 24.66
CA PHE A 192 7.05 3.34 25.28
C PHE A 192 6.67 3.45 26.76
N ALA A 193 5.45 3.01 27.15
CA ALA A 193 5.03 2.97 28.53
C ALA A 193 5.92 2.03 29.38
N SER A 194 6.42 0.92 28.84
CA SER A 194 7.35 0.02 29.53
C SER A 194 8.72 0.67 29.83
N PHE A 195 9.10 1.69 29.05
CA PHE A 195 10.29 2.51 29.28
C PHE A 195 10.02 3.77 30.10
N GLY A 196 8.79 3.95 30.61
CA GLY A 196 8.42 5.11 31.45
C GLY A 196 7.94 6.33 30.67
N TYR A 197 7.85 6.25 29.32
CA TYR A 197 7.33 7.34 28.50
C TYR A 197 5.84 7.13 28.21
N LYS A 198 5.01 8.11 28.50
CA LYS A 198 3.57 8.09 28.20
C LYS A 198 3.33 8.87 26.91
N ILE A 199 2.96 8.18 25.86
CA ILE A 199 2.46 8.76 24.60
C ILE A 199 0.97 8.46 24.45
N ALA A 200 0.26 9.22 23.64
CA ALA A 200 -1.16 9.01 23.39
C ALA A 200 -1.43 7.62 22.80
N LYS A 201 -2.57 7.04 23.15
CA LYS A 201 -2.98 5.74 22.64
C LYS A 201 -3.35 5.87 21.15
N SER A 202 -2.75 5.01 20.32
CA SER A 202 -3.00 4.95 18.88
C SER A 202 -2.91 3.51 18.39
N PRO A 203 -3.46 3.17 17.24
CA PRO A 203 -3.38 1.83 16.66
C PRO A 203 -1.99 1.49 16.09
N LEU A 204 -1.03 2.41 16.16
CA LEU A 204 0.33 2.17 15.71
C LEU A 204 0.95 1.02 16.48
N ASN A 205 1.42 0.02 15.77
CA ASN A 205 1.96 -1.23 16.32
C ASN A 205 3.29 -1.61 15.63
N LEU A 206 3.92 -2.71 16.03
CA LEU A 206 5.23 -3.12 15.52
C LEU A 206 5.25 -3.48 14.02
N SER A 207 4.12 -3.55 13.33
CA SER A 207 4.09 -3.80 11.88
C SER A 207 4.83 -2.72 11.07
N ILE A 208 4.98 -1.50 11.60
CA ILE A 208 5.80 -0.46 10.97
C ILE A 208 7.26 -0.89 10.81
N LEU A 209 7.82 -1.61 11.79
CA LEU A 209 9.19 -2.16 11.66
C LEU A 209 9.26 -3.24 10.59
N VAL A 210 8.20 -4.06 10.47
CA VAL A 210 8.07 -5.04 9.40
C VAL A 210 8.01 -4.34 8.03
N ALA A 211 7.26 -3.24 7.92
CA ALA A 211 7.18 -2.45 6.69
C ALA A 211 8.52 -1.82 6.30
N LEU A 212 9.27 -1.27 7.25
CA LEU A 212 10.61 -0.75 7.02
C LEU A 212 11.60 -1.85 6.62
N PHE A 213 11.53 -3.01 7.28
CA PHE A 213 12.34 -4.17 6.92
C PHE A 213 12.08 -4.62 5.47
N PHE A 214 10.80 -4.80 5.09
CA PHE A 214 10.45 -5.19 3.73
C PHE A 214 10.77 -4.11 2.70
N SER A 215 10.72 -2.83 3.05
CA SER A 215 11.18 -1.73 2.19
C SER A 215 12.68 -1.86 1.88
N GLY A 216 13.50 -2.12 2.88
CA GLY A 216 14.93 -2.38 2.71
C GLY A 216 15.20 -3.66 1.91
N LEU A 217 14.45 -4.74 2.20
CA LEU A 217 14.57 -6.02 1.51
C LEU A 217 14.21 -5.89 0.02
N VAL A 218 13.12 -5.19 -0.32
CA VAL A 218 12.71 -4.95 -1.72
C VAL A 218 13.75 -4.09 -2.44
N TRP A 219 14.28 -3.06 -1.78
CA TRP A 219 15.38 -2.27 -2.33
C TRP A 219 16.60 -3.15 -2.64
N PHE A 220 17.06 -3.93 -1.67
CA PHE A 220 18.18 -4.84 -1.87
C PHE A 220 17.88 -5.85 -2.98
N PHE A 221 16.73 -6.48 -2.94
CA PHE A 221 16.32 -7.49 -3.92
C PHE A 221 16.29 -6.94 -5.34
N LEU A 222 15.64 -5.81 -5.57
CA LEU A 222 15.49 -5.25 -6.91
C LEU A 222 16.81 -4.73 -7.49
N TRP A 223 17.67 -4.10 -6.68
CA TRP A 223 18.87 -3.45 -7.22
C TRP A 223 20.15 -4.24 -7.06
N HIS A 224 20.24 -5.19 -6.12
CA HIS A 224 21.46 -5.89 -5.78
C HIS A 224 21.42 -7.40 -6.05
N THR A 225 20.33 -7.94 -6.64
CA THR A 225 20.24 -9.38 -6.94
C THR A 225 20.10 -9.65 -8.44
N ARG A 226 20.47 -10.89 -8.85
CA ARG A 226 20.28 -11.39 -10.22
C ARG A 226 18.79 -11.45 -10.59
N TRP A 227 17.91 -11.79 -9.65
CA TRP A 227 16.47 -11.81 -9.85
C TRP A 227 15.89 -10.41 -10.08
N GLY A 228 16.33 -9.43 -9.29
CA GLY A 228 15.93 -8.04 -9.49
C GLY A 228 16.39 -7.48 -10.84
N PHE A 229 17.61 -7.83 -11.27
CA PHE A 229 18.07 -7.49 -12.62
C PHE A 229 17.16 -8.12 -13.69
N ALA A 230 16.82 -9.42 -13.58
CA ALA A 230 15.96 -10.12 -14.54
C ALA A 230 14.55 -9.49 -14.58
N ILE A 231 13.97 -9.14 -13.43
CA ILE A 231 12.68 -8.44 -13.34
C ILE A 231 12.72 -7.13 -14.12
N ARG A 232 13.73 -6.28 -13.87
CA ARG A 232 13.87 -4.99 -14.55
C ARG A 232 14.19 -5.12 -16.03
N ALA A 233 14.91 -6.17 -16.45
CA ALA A 233 15.21 -6.45 -17.84
C ALA A 233 13.93 -6.82 -18.61
N VAL A 234 13.12 -7.75 -18.08
CA VAL A 234 11.81 -8.13 -18.65
C VAL A 234 10.88 -6.91 -18.74
N GLY A 235 10.82 -6.07 -17.72
CA GLY A 235 9.98 -4.87 -17.73
C GLY A 235 10.39 -3.82 -18.75
N LYS A 236 11.67 -3.79 -19.16
CA LYS A 236 12.13 -2.86 -20.21
C LYS A 236 11.91 -3.41 -21.62
N SER A 237 12.22 -4.69 -21.84
CA SER A 237 12.03 -5.37 -23.14
C SER A 237 12.05 -6.88 -22.95
N ASN A 238 10.94 -7.53 -23.28
CA ASN A 238 10.85 -8.99 -23.29
C ASN A 238 11.85 -9.63 -24.26
N ASP A 239 11.99 -9.07 -25.45
CA ASP A 239 12.86 -9.60 -26.50
C ASP A 239 14.34 -9.54 -26.12
N ALA A 240 14.76 -8.40 -25.56
CA ALA A 240 16.13 -8.24 -25.06
C ALA A 240 16.41 -9.17 -23.88
N ALA A 241 15.43 -9.41 -23.00
CA ALA A 241 15.56 -10.34 -21.89
C ALA A 241 15.72 -11.78 -22.38
N ILE A 242 14.94 -12.20 -23.39
CA ILE A 242 15.05 -13.52 -24.02
C ILE A 242 16.42 -13.70 -24.66
N TYR A 243 16.89 -12.69 -25.40
CA TYR A 243 18.21 -12.71 -26.01
C TYR A 243 19.33 -12.86 -24.97
N GLY A 244 19.14 -12.22 -23.78
CA GLY A 244 20.02 -12.36 -22.62
C GLY A 244 19.87 -13.67 -21.82
N GLY A 245 19.06 -14.65 -22.30
CA GLY A 245 18.86 -15.94 -21.65
C GLY A 245 17.87 -15.91 -20.47
N ILE A 246 17.12 -14.83 -20.29
CA ILE A 246 16.12 -14.70 -19.23
C ILE A 246 14.77 -15.23 -19.75
N ASN A 247 14.10 -16.06 -18.96
CA ASN A 247 12.76 -16.57 -19.30
C ASN A 247 11.67 -15.63 -18.74
N PRO A 248 10.97 -14.84 -19.60
CA PRO A 248 9.97 -13.87 -19.15
C PRO A 248 8.79 -14.51 -18.42
N LYS A 249 8.35 -15.71 -18.83
CA LYS A 249 7.23 -16.43 -18.20
C LYS A 249 7.53 -16.73 -16.73
N LYS A 250 8.74 -17.20 -16.43
CA LYS A 250 9.17 -17.47 -15.07
C LYS A 250 9.26 -16.18 -14.25
N ILE A 251 9.78 -15.09 -14.85
CA ILE A 251 9.90 -13.79 -14.19
C ILE A 251 8.53 -13.21 -13.86
N ILE A 252 7.56 -13.27 -14.76
CA ILE A 252 6.18 -12.82 -14.52
C ILE A 252 5.61 -13.51 -13.28
N ILE A 253 5.70 -14.85 -13.20
CA ILE A 253 5.15 -15.59 -12.06
C ILE A 253 5.85 -15.21 -10.77
N VAL A 254 7.18 -15.22 -10.73
CA VAL A 254 7.95 -14.87 -9.52
C VAL A 254 7.66 -13.46 -9.06
N THR A 255 7.60 -12.51 -9.99
CA THR A 255 7.30 -11.10 -9.66
C THR A 255 5.91 -10.95 -9.06
N MET A 256 4.91 -11.59 -9.65
CA MET A 256 3.53 -11.54 -9.14
C MET A 256 3.40 -12.23 -7.78
N CYS A 257 4.11 -13.35 -7.56
CA CYS A 257 4.15 -14.01 -6.24
C CYS A 257 4.73 -13.08 -5.17
N ILE A 258 5.84 -12.40 -5.46
CA ILE A 258 6.46 -11.43 -4.54
C ILE A 258 5.50 -10.26 -4.30
N SER A 259 4.88 -9.73 -5.35
CA SER A 259 3.88 -8.66 -5.26
C SER A 259 2.71 -9.06 -4.37
N GLY A 260 2.13 -10.25 -4.61
CA GLY A 260 1.02 -10.76 -3.80
C GLY A 260 1.42 -11.03 -2.34
N ALA A 261 2.62 -11.56 -2.11
CA ALA A 261 3.16 -11.75 -0.77
C ALA A 261 3.22 -10.43 0.00
N LEU A 262 3.78 -9.38 -0.61
CA LEU A 262 3.88 -8.07 0.02
C LEU A 262 2.51 -7.45 0.31
N ALA A 263 1.54 -7.58 -0.60
CA ALA A 263 0.17 -7.13 -0.36
C ALA A 263 -0.48 -7.87 0.83
N GLY A 264 -0.20 -9.18 0.97
CA GLY A 264 -0.70 -10.00 2.08
C GLY A 264 -0.26 -9.53 3.47
N LEU A 265 0.81 -8.73 3.58
CA LEU A 265 1.29 -8.17 4.85
C LEU A 265 0.35 -7.13 5.47
N VAL A 266 -0.63 -6.59 4.73
CA VAL A 266 -1.67 -5.71 5.28
C VAL A 266 -2.41 -6.40 6.45
N GLY A 267 -2.67 -7.71 6.33
CA GLY A 267 -3.30 -8.49 7.41
C GLY A 267 -2.53 -8.46 8.73
N ILE A 268 -1.23 -8.24 8.72
CA ILE A 268 -0.43 -8.15 9.94
C ILE A 268 -0.76 -6.87 10.71
N ASN A 269 -0.82 -5.74 10.01
CA ASN A 269 -1.12 -4.46 10.64
C ASN A 269 -2.57 -4.38 11.12
N GLU A 270 -3.52 -4.76 10.28
CA GLU A 270 -4.94 -4.67 10.57
C GLU A 270 -5.40 -5.73 11.58
N LEU A 271 -5.06 -7.00 11.32
CA LEU A 271 -5.64 -8.11 12.08
C LEU A 271 -4.84 -8.45 13.33
N MET A 272 -3.51 -8.58 13.23
CA MET A 272 -2.67 -8.89 14.41
C MET A 272 -2.37 -7.65 15.25
N GLY A 273 -2.33 -6.46 14.62
CA GLY A 273 -1.98 -5.21 15.28
C GLY A 273 -3.13 -4.52 15.99
N VAL A 274 -4.37 -4.65 15.48
CA VAL A 274 -5.49 -3.82 15.99
C VAL A 274 -6.73 -4.64 16.30
N GLN A 275 -7.23 -5.41 15.34
CA GLN A 275 -8.55 -6.03 15.46
C GLN A 275 -8.56 -7.37 16.23
N HIS A 276 -7.45 -8.09 16.19
CA HIS A 276 -7.24 -9.40 16.82
C HIS A 276 -8.27 -10.48 16.43
N ARG A 277 -8.93 -10.27 15.29
CA ARG A 277 -9.89 -11.17 14.64
C ARG A 277 -9.96 -10.90 13.15
N LEU A 278 -10.49 -11.84 12.39
CA LEU A 278 -10.75 -11.67 10.96
C LEU A 278 -12.19 -11.18 10.75
N PHE A 279 -12.39 -10.13 9.96
CA PHE A 279 -13.71 -9.58 9.63
C PHE A 279 -13.76 -9.14 8.17
N LEU A 280 -14.98 -8.89 7.66
CA LEU A 280 -15.17 -8.47 6.27
C LEU A 280 -14.60 -7.07 6.01
N ASN A 281 -13.98 -6.91 4.83
CA ASN A 281 -13.47 -5.64 4.31
C ASN A 281 -12.39 -4.96 5.19
N PHE A 282 -11.63 -5.73 5.97
CA PHE A 282 -10.56 -5.20 6.82
C PHE A 282 -9.45 -4.45 6.05
N ASN A 283 -9.35 -4.68 4.74
CA ASN A 283 -8.34 -4.08 3.85
C ASN A 283 -8.71 -2.67 3.34
N TYR A 284 -9.93 -2.19 3.59
CA TYR A 284 -10.39 -0.80 3.37
C TYR A 284 -9.96 -0.13 2.05
N GLY A 285 -9.65 -0.88 1.00
CA GLY A 285 -9.17 -0.33 -0.28
C GLY A 285 -7.68 0.01 -0.31
N TYR A 286 -6.88 -0.40 0.68
CA TYR A 286 -5.44 -0.14 0.70
C TYR A 286 -4.70 -0.69 -0.51
N GLY A 287 -5.18 -1.80 -1.11
CA GLY A 287 -4.61 -2.36 -2.33
C GLY A 287 -4.71 -1.41 -3.52
N PHE A 288 -5.82 -0.70 -3.65
CA PHE A 288 -6.00 0.32 -4.69
C PHE A 288 -5.19 1.59 -4.37
N GLY A 289 -5.21 2.04 -3.12
CA GLY A 289 -4.40 3.17 -2.67
C GLY A 289 -2.90 2.93 -2.86
N GLY A 290 -2.43 1.68 -2.73
CA GLY A 290 -1.05 1.28 -2.98
C GLY A 290 -0.58 1.55 -4.41
N ILE A 291 -1.49 1.53 -5.40
CA ILE A 291 -1.16 1.89 -6.78
C ILE A 291 -0.72 3.36 -6.86
N ALA A 292 -1.47 4.24 -6.22
CA ALA A 292 -1.14 5.65 -6.18
C ALA A 292 0.16 5.93 -5.43
N VAL A 293 0.36 5.25 -4.31
CA VAL A 293 1.57 5.35 -3.50
C VAL A 293 2.79 4.87 -4.30
N ALA A 294 2.68 3.77 -5.04
CA ALA A 294 3.75 3.27 -5.89
C ALA A 294 4.10 4.26 -7.02
N LEU A 295 3.09 4.81 -7.69
CA LEU A 295 3.28 5.80 -8.78
C LEU A 295 3.89 7.09 -8.23
N MET A 296 3.35 7.65 -7.15
CA MET A 296 3.88 8.84 -6.50
C MET A 296 5.31 8.62 -5.99
N GLY A 297 5.58 7.45 -5.40
CA GLY A 297 6.90 7.03 -4.95
C GLY A 297 7.84 6.61 -6.07
N ARG A 298 7.40 6.70 -7.35
CA ARG A 298 8.17 6.32 -8.56
C ARG A 298 8.69 4.90 -8.52
N ASN A 299 7.92 4.01 -7.93
CA ASN A 299 8.27 2.60 -7.74
C ASN A 299 9.62 2.37 -7.01
N HIS A 300 10.13 3.39 -6.29
CA HIS A 300 11.34 3.30 -5.48
C HIS A 300 10.97 3.18 -3.99
N PRO A 301 11.51 2.22 -3.22
CA PRO A 301 11.10 1.99 -1.83
C PRO A 301 11.16 3.24 -0.93
N VAL A 302 12.21 4.06 -1.06
CA VAL A 302 12.28 5.33 -0.29
C VAL A 302 11.16 6.30 -0.70
N GLY A 303 10.88 6.41 -2.01
CA GLY A 303 9.76 7.24 -2.49
C GLY A 303 8.41 6.71 -2.02
N ILE A 304 8.24 5.39 -1.93
CA ILE A 304 7.04 4.74 -1.41
C ILE A 304 6.84 5.06 0.08
N LEU A 305 7.90 5.06 0.90
CA LEU A 305 7.80 5.46 2.30
C LEU A 305 7.27 6.90 2.46
N ILE A 306 7.80 7.83 1.65
CA ILE A 306 7.36 9.24 1.66
C ILE A 306 5.91 9.36 1.16
N ALA A 307 5.57 8.70 0.06
CA ALA A 307 4.22 8.71 -0.50
C ALA A 307 3.21 8.06 0.45
N ALA A 308 3.56 6.94 1.07
CA ALA A 308 2.72 6.25 2.05
C ALA A 308 2.44 7.12 3.28
N PHE A 309 3.45 7.86 3.76
CA PHE A 309 3.26 8.82 4.85
C PHE A 309 2.29 9.94 4.46
N LEU A 310 2.41 10.48 3.24
CA LEU A 310 1.47 11.49 2.74
C LEU A 310 0.04 10.92 2.63
N PHE A 311 -0.13 9.69 2.17
CA PHE A 311 -1.44 9.03 2.15
C PHE A 311 -1.98 8.77 3.56
N GLY A 312 -1.11 8.44 4.52
CA GLY A 312 -1.46 8.37 5.94
C GLY A 312 -2.02 9.69 6.47
N ILE A 313 -1.38 10.82 6.11
CA ILE A 313 -1.87 12.16 6.44
C ILE A 313 -3.27 12.40 5.85
N LEU A 314 -3.48 12.04 4.59
CA LEU A 314 -4.77 12.21 3.92
C LEU A 314 -5.88 11.34 4.56
N TYR A 315 -5.55 10.11 4.96
CA TYR A 315 -6.51 9.22 5.60
C TYR A 315 -6.89 9.69 7.00
N GLN A 316 -5.90 10.00 7.84
CA GLN A 316 -6.16 10.48 9.21
C GLN A 316 -6.77 11.89 9.20
N GLY A 317 -6.19 12.82 8.45
CA GLY A 317 -6.73 14.17 8.35
C GLY A 317 -8.11 14.21 7.71
N GLY A 318 -8.40 13.28 6.80
CA GLY A 318 -9.73 13.10 6.23
C GLY A 318 -10.74 12.59 7.25
N ALA A 319 -10.35 11.69 8.15
CA ALA A 319 -11.22 11.24 9.24
C ALA A 319 -11.55 12.38 10.21
N GLU A 320 -10.58 13.26 10.50
CA GLU A 320 -10.82 14.44 11.32
C GLU A 320 -11.75 15.46 10.64
N LEU A 321 -11.64 15.63 9.32
CA LEU A 321 -12.56 16.48 8.55
C LEU A 321 -14.01 15.99 8.65
N ASP A 322 -14.24 14.68 8.52
CA ASP A 322 -15.57 14.06 8.66
C ASP A 322 -16.13 14.26 10.09
N PHE A 323 -15.24 14.23 11.09
CA PHE A 323 -15.63 14.42 12.50
C PHE A 323 -15.91 15.87 12.86
N GLU A 324 -15.08 16.83 12.42
CA GLU A 324 -15.20 18.24 12.81
C GLU A 324 -16.18 19.05 11.96
N LEU A 325 -16.33 18.69 10.66
CA LEU A 325 -17.15 19.45 9.72
C LEU A 325 -18.41 18.68 9.34
N GLN A 326 -19.57 19.07 9.84
CA GLN A 326 -20.86 18.43 9.57
C GLN A 326 -21.23 18.33 8.08
N ASN A 327 -20.68 19.20 7.24
CA ASN A 327 -20.94 19.25 5.80
C ASN A 327 -19.94 18.41 4.97
N VAL A 328 -18.91 17.83 5.59
CA VAL A 328 -17.91 17.00 4.93
C VAL A 328 -18.17 15.56 5.31
N SER A 329 -18.74 14.79 4.40
CA SER A 329 -18.90 13.34 4.60
C SER A 329 -17.63 12.58 4.25
N ARG A 330 -17.52 11.35 4.74
CA ARG A 330 -16.45 10.42 4.40
C ARG A 330 -16.29 10.23 2.89
N ASP A 331 -17.39 10.32 2.11
CA ASP A 331 -17.35 10.20 0.65
C ASP A 331 -16.57 11.34 -0.01
N ILE A 332 -16.63 12.55 0.55
CA ILE A 332 -15.85 13.71 0.07
C ILE A 332 -14.34 13.46 0.29
N VAL A 333 -13.99 12.85 1.41
CA VAL A 333 -12.60 12.45 1.67
C VAL A 333 -12.12 11.41 0.63
N VAL A 334 -12.96 10.45 0.28
CA VAL A 334 -12.66 9.47 -0.78
C VAL A 334 -12.50 10.17 -2.15
N VAL A 335 -13.33 11.15 -2.48
CA VAL A 335 -13.16 11.98 -3.69
C VAL A 335 -11.83 12.73 -3.67
N MET A 336 -11.47 13.33 -2.55
CA MET A 336 -10.17 14.00 -2.37
C MET A 336 -9.00 13.05 -2.61
N GLN A 337 -9.04 11.86 -2.03
CA GLN A 337 -8.02 10.82 -2.26
C GLN A 337 -7.97 10.42 -3.73
N GLY A 338 -9.13 10.23 -4.39
CA GLY A 338 -9.24 9.94 -5.81
C GLY A 338 -8.62 11.04 -6.70
N LEU A 339 -8.82 12.31 -6.35
CA LEU A 339 -8.19 13.44 -7.03
C LEU A 339 -6.65 13.41 -6.88
N VAL A 340 -6.16 13.13 -5.69
CA VAL A 340 -4.70 12.98 -5.46
C VAL A 340 -4.14 11.86 -6.35
N ILE A 341 -4.81 10.70 -6.40
CA ILE A 341 -4.42 9.58 -7.26
C ILE A 341 -4.39 9.98 -8.73
N LEU A 342 -5.48 10.62 -9.20
CA LEU A 342 -5.62 11.05 -10.59
C LEU A 342 -4.52 12.03 -10.99
N PHE A 343 -4.27 13.04 -10.17
CA PHE A 343 -3.27 14.06 -10.48
C PHE A 343 -1.84 13.56 -10.31
N CYS A 344 -1.56 12.71 -9.35
CA CYS A 344 -0.23 12.07 -9.22
C CYS A 344 0.09 11.14 -10.39
N GLY A 345 -0.91 10.44 -10.93
CA GLY A 345 -0.71 9.55 -12.08
C GLY A 345 -0.75 10.24 -13.44
N GLY A 346 -1.65 11.23 -13.61
CA GLY A 346 -1.96 11.84 -14.91
C GLY A 346 -1.13 13.06 -15.27
N LEU A 347 -0.82 13.92 -14.29
CA LEU A 347 -0.19 15.23 -14.59
C LEU A 347 1.32 15.15 -14.91
N GLU A 348 1.98 14.04 -14.63
CA GLU A 348 3.40 13.89 -15.01
C GLU A 348 3.62 14.12 -16.51
N TYR A 349 2.75 13.58 -17.33
CA TYR A 349 2.82 13.78 -18.80
C TYR A 349 2.51 15.22 -19.24
N LEU A 350 1.71 15.94 -18.48
CA LEU A 350 1.35 17.33 -18.79
C LEU A 350 2.45 18.32 -18.39
N TYR A 351 2.96 18.20 -17.16
CA TYR A 351 3.92 19.17 -16.62
C TYR A 351 5.36 18.93 -17.09
N ARG A 352 5.74 17.66 -17.28
CA ARG A 352 7.12 17.31 -17.64
C ARG A 352 7.66 18.02 -18.88
N PRO A 353 6.97 18.03 -20.03
CA PRO A 353 7.48 18.73 -21.22
C PRO A 353 7.61 20.23 -21.01
N VAL A 354 6.67 20.84 -20.28
CA VAL A 354 6.67 22.27 -19.96
C VAL A 354 7.88 22.61 -19.08
N LEU A 355 8.07 21.86 -17.99
CA LEU A 355 9.17 22.08 -17.06
C LEU A 355 10.54 21.85 -17.70
N ILE A 356 10.70 20.83 -18.53
CA ILE A 356 11.95 20.58 -19.26
C ILE A 356 12.25 21.73 -20.19
N ARG A 357 11.25 22.25 -20.91
CA ARG A 357 11.42 23.37 -21.82
C ARG A 357 11.91 24.66 -21.13
N PHE A 358 11.40 24.94 -19.91
CA PHE A 358 11.75 26.16 -19.19
C PHE A 358 12.98 26.02 -18.28
N LEU A 359 13.18 24.87 -17.64
CA LEU A 359 14.20 24.69 -16.60
C LEU A 359 15.43 23.88 -17.05
N ALA A 360 15.30 23.11 -18.12
CA ALA A 360 16.39 22.31 -18.68
C ALA A 360 16.39 22.33 -20.22
N PRO A 361 16.40 23.53 -20.86
CA PRO A 361 16.44 23.62 -22.30
C PRO A 361 17.65 22.89 -22.87
N ILE A 362 17.51 22.40 -24.12
CA ILE A 362 18.66 21.87 -24.86
C ILE A 362 19.49 23.09 -25.25
N GLU A 363 20.69 23.20 -24.73
CA GLU A 363 21.67 24.17 -25.29
C GLU A 363 22.00 23.69 -26.69
N VAL A 364 21.49 24.41 -27.68
CA VAL A 364 21.93 24.26 -29.07
C VAL A 364 23.32 24.88 -29.09
N THR A 365 24.35 24.08 -29.01
CA THR A 365 25.72 24.52 -29.33
C THR A 365 25.75 24.79 -30.82
N GLU A 366 25.81 26.10 -31.22
CA GLU A 366 26.17 26.55 -32.54
C GLU A 366 27.58 26.07 -32.94
#